data_4d7bc411506fc9573b7bbaa5f613c716
#
_entry.id   4d7bc411506fc9573b7bbaa5f613c716
#
_cell.length_a   1.000
_cell.length_b   1.000
_cell.length_c   1.000
_cell.angle_alpha   90.00
_cell.angle_beta   90.00
_cell.angle_gamma   90.00
#
_symmetry.space_group_name_H-M   'P 1'
#
loop_
_entity.id
_entity.type
_entity.pdbx_description
1 polymer ?
#
loop_
_entity_poly.entity_id
_entity_poly.type
_entity_poly.pdbx_seq_one_letter_code
_entity_poly.pdbx_strand_id
1 'polypeptide(L)'
;MATLHHNISGELTQELLAPGDGINVSKISLTNVQKVSSCKVDLFIQKALTGKFYLLKGVEIPVGATLIYDDIKFSNTANEFGLYVKLTDGATFTLTGSIDVTGTNVNVPGTNTLFTSELSIGDEVVISGETRTITTITSDTAATVTAAFGSDLANDTTPDCNPTALVDVIIN
;
A
#
# COMPACT_ATOMS: atom_id res chain seq x y z
N MET A 1 4.95 -23.50 -16.14
CA MET A 1 4.32 -23.11 -14.87
C MET A 1 3.74 -21.73 -15.10
N ALA A 2 2.49 -21.48 -14.75
CA ALA A 2 1.91 -20.14 -14.94
C ALA A 2 2.43 -19.21 -13.84
N THR A 3 2.92 -18.04 -14.20
CA THR A 3 3.31 -16.99 -13.25
C THR A 3 2.11 -16.06 -13.03
N LEU A 4 1.73 -15.85 -11.79
CA LEU A 4 0.66 -14.93 -11.41
C LEU A 4 1.24 -13.64 -10.85
N HIS A 5 0.57 -12.53 -11.12
CA HIS A 5 0.99 -11.19 -10.73
C HIS A 5 -0.16 -10.46 -10.05
N HIS A 6 0.11 -9.84 -8.89
CA HIS A 6 -0.85 -9.02 -8.17
C HIS A 6 -0.20 -7.71 -7.75
N ASN A 7 -0.91 -6.60 -7.90
CA ASN A 7 -0.57 -5.32 -7.29
C ASN A 7 -1.45 -5.13 -6.07
N ILE A 8 -0.87 -5.14 -4.89
CA ILE A 8 -1.58 -5.08 -3.62
C ILE A 8 -1.42 -3.68 -3.03
N SER A 9 -2.53 -3.07 -2.64
CA SER A 9 -2.57 -1.73 -2.06
C SER A 9 -3.42 -1.71 -0.80
N GLY A 10 -2.93 -1.03 0.24
CA GLY A 10 -3.62 -0.80 1.50
C GLY A 10 -3.71 -2.04 2.41
N GLU A 11 -4.41 -1.88 3.52
CA GLU A 11 -4.43 -2.84 4.63
C GLU A 11 -5.49 -3.94 4.53
N LEU A 12 -6.30 -3.97 3.48
CA LEU A 12 -7.32 -5.00 3.34
C LEU A 12 -6.69 -6.36 3.02
N THR A 13 -7.26 -7.42 3.59
CA THR A 13 -6.89 -8.79 3.18
C THR A 13 -7.27 -9.02 1.73
N GLN A 14 -6.31 -9.44 0.92
CA GLN A 14 -6.52 -9.76 -0.48
C GLN A 14 -6.24 -11.23 -0.76
N GLU A 15 -7.06 -11.83 -1.62
CA GLU A 15 -6.89 -13.20 -2.09
C GLU A 15 -5.90 -13.21 -3.24
N LEU A 16 -4.84 -14.01 -3.10
CA LEU A 16 -3.84 -14.24 -4.15
C LEU A 16 -4.19 -15.48 -4.98
N LEU A 17 -4.70 -16.53 -4.33
CA LEU A 17 -5.16 -17.77 -4.95
C LEU A 17 -6.44 -18.23 -4.27
N ALA A 18 -7.50 -18.45 -5.04
CA ALA A 18 -8.73 -19.00 -4.53
C ALA A 18 -8.58 -20.50 -4.18
N PRO A 19 -9.34 -21.02 -3.21
CA PRO A 19 -9.39 -22.46 -2.95
C PRO A 19 -9.80 -23.24 -4.21
N GLY A 20 -9.02 -24.23 -4.59
CA GLY A 20 -9.33 -25.11 -5.72
C GLY A 20 -8.83 -24.66 -7.09
N ASP A 21 -8.06 -23.59 -7.18
CA ASP A 21 -7.46 -23.11 -8.45
C ASP A 21 -6.50 -24.12 -9.10
N GLY A 22 -6.08 -25.16 -8.39
CA GLY A 22 -5.21 -26.19 -8.92
C GLY A 22 -3.76 -25.74 -9.15
N ILE A 23 -3.33 -24.68 -8.47
CA ILE A 23 -2.01 -24.08 -8.63
C ILE A 23 -1.05 -24.65 -7.58
N ASN A 24 0.16 -25.01 -8.03
CA ASN A 24 1.26 -25.36 -7.16
C ASN A 24 2.21 -24.17 -7.05
N VAL A 25 2.42 -23.70 -5.84
CA VAL A 25 3.28 -22.56 -5.53
C VAL A 25 4.61 -23.08 -5.00
N SER A 26 5.70 -22.68 -5.63
CA SER A 26 7.07 -23.00 -5.19
C SER A 26 7.87 -21.77 -4.77
N LYS A 27 7.42 -20.58 -5.17
CA LYS A 27 8.09 -19.32 -4.89
C LYS A 27 7.12 -18.16 -4.91
N ILE A 28 7.27 -17.25 -3.95
CA ILE A 28 6.56 -15.97 -3.92
C ILE A 28 7.59 -14.86 -3.77
N SER A 29 7.49 -13.83 -4.60
CA SER A 29 8.27 -12.60 -4.48
C SER A 29 7.33 -11.46 -4.11
N LEU A 30 7.67 -10.69 -3.09
CA LEU A 30 6.91 -9.55 -2.58
C LEU A 30 7.83 -8.33 -2.63
N THR A 31 7.55 -7.37 -3.50
CA THR A 31 8.37 -6.16 -3.68
C THR A 31 7.62 -4.95 -3.14
N ASN A 32 8.18 -4.27 -2.15
CA ASN A 32 7.65 -2.99 -1.71
C ASN A 32 7.97 -1.91 -2.75
N VAL A 33 6.93 -1.39 -3.41
CA VAL A 33 7.04 -0.35 -4.45
C VAL A 33 6.66 1.05 -3.94
N GLN A 34 6.37 1.17 -2.63
CA GLN A 34 6.20 2.46 -1.98
C GLN A 34 7.53 3.23 -1.98
N LYS A 35 7.47 4.58 -2.11
CA LYS A 35 8.67 5.41 -2.30
C LYS A 35 9.37 5.77 -0.97
N VAL A 36 8.61 5.92 0.10
CA VAL A 36 9.10 6.56 1.34
C VAL A 36 8.96 5.70 2.58
N SER A 37 8.20 4.61 2.53
CA SER A 37 7.86 3.85 3.73
C SER A 37 8.05 2.35 3.56
N SER A 38 8.59 1.70 4.60
CA SER A 38 8.50 0.25 4.73
C SER A 38 7.05 -0.17 4.95
N CYS A 39 6.71 -1.39 4.61
CA CYS A 39 5.44 -2.00 4.96
C CYS A 39 5.65 -3.34 5.67
N LYS A 40 4.65 -3.80 6.42
CA LYS A 40 4.66 -5.15 6.98
C LYS A 40 3.72 -6.04 6.21
N VAL A 41 4.10 -7.30 6.03
CA VAL A 41 3.35 -8.29 5.27
C VAL A 41 2.99 -9.48 6.15
N ASP A 42 1.72 -9.82 6.13
CA ASP A 42 1.17 -11.09 6.58
C ASP A 42 0.83 -11.92 5.33
N LEU A 43 1.44 -13.08 5.17
CA LEU A 43 1.10 -14.07 4.15
C LEU A 43 0.54 -15.30 4.86
N PHE A 44 -0.63 -15.77 4.49
CA PHE A 44 -1.29 -16.88 5.18
C PHE A 44 -2.19 -17.68 4.25
N ILE A 45 -2.44 -18.92 4.64
CA ILE A 45 -3.47 -19.76 4.05
C ILE A 45 -4.68 -19.83 4.97
N GLN A 46 -5.86 -19.90 4.37
CA GLN A 46 -7.12 -19.99 5.08
C GLN A 46 -8.14 -20.77 4.27
N LYS A 47 -8.98 -21.57 4.93
CA LYS A 47 -10.19 -22.13 4.37
C LYS A 47 -11.44 -21.64 5.10
N ALA A 48 -12.62 -21.81 4.50
CA ALA A 48 -13.87 -21.36 5.08
C ALA A 48 -14.03 -21.88 6.52
N LEU A 49 -14.46 -20.98 7.43
CA LEU A 49 -14.73 -21.26 8.83
C LEU A 49 -13.53 -21.75 9.67
N THR A 50 -12.30 -21.54 9.19
CA THR A 50 -11.09 -21.85 9.96
C THR A 50 -10.28 -20.59 10.28
N GLY A 51 -9.34 -20.73 11.22
CA GLY A 51 -8.34 -19.71 11.48
C GLY A 51 -7.34 -19.55 10.34
N LYS A 52 -6.55 -18.49 10.43
CA LYS A 52 -5.43 -18.23 9.52
C LYS A 52 -4.22 -19.07 9.92
N PHE A 53 -3.55 -19.65 8.93
CA PHE A 53 -2.27 -20.31 9.11
C PHE A 53 -1.20 -19.47 8.43
N TYR A 54 -0.41 -18.75 9.22
CA TYR A 54 0.57 -17.81 8.71
C TYR A 54 1.79 -18.53 8.15
N LEU A 55 2.16 -18.16 6.94
CA LEU A 55 3.44 -18.48 6.28
C LEU A 55 4.49 -17.42 6.62
N LEU A 56 4.06 -16.15 6.58
CA LEU A 56 4.81 -14.99 7.04
C LEU A 56 3.88 -14.15 7.93
N LYS A 57 4.40 -13.59 9.02
CA LYS A 57 3.62 -12.72 9.90
C LYS A 57 4.41 -11.50 10.34
N GLY A 58 3.90 -10.31 9.99
CA GLY A 58 4.50 -9.04 10.36
C GLY A 58 5.92 -8.85 9.82
N VAL A 59 6.24 -9.47 8.69
CA VAL A 59 7.57 -9.32 8.08
C VAL A 59 7.66 -7.96 7.42
N GLU A 60 8.64 -7.17 7.85
CA GLU A 60 8.86 -5.84 7.29
C GLU A 60 9.65 -5.93 5.98
N ILE A 61 9.15 -5.24 4.94
CA ILE A 61 9.80 -5.07 3.64
C ILE A 61 10.20 -3.60 3.51
N PRO A 62 11.49 -3.27 3.52
CA PRO A 62 11.97 -1.90 3.30
C PRO A 62 11.58 -1.36 1.92
N VAL A 63 11.64 -0.04 1.78
CA VAL A 63 11.43 0.66 0.50
C VAL A 63 12.28 0.05 -0.61
N GLY A 64 11.66 -0.30 -1.73
CA GLY A 64 12.33 -0.84 -2.91
C GLY A 64 12.92 -2.24 -2.75
N ALA A 65 12.76 -2.87 -1.57
CA ALA A 65 13.25 -4.23 -1.33
C ALA A 65 12.27 -5.29 -1.81
N THR A 66 12.81 -6.46 -2.17
CA THR A 66 12.03 -7.64 -2.52
C THR A 66 12.29 -8.74 -1.49
N LEU A 67 11.23 -9.20 -0.85
CA LEU A 67 11.23 -10.41 -0.06
C LEU A 67 10.96 -11.61 -0.97
N ILE A 68 11.86 -12.57 -0.99
CA ILE A 68 11.70 -13.82 -1.72
C ILE A 68 11.41 -14.94 -0.71
N TYR A 69 10.28 -15.62 -0.90
CA TYR A 69 9.91 -16.80 -0.13
C TYR A 69 9.85 -18.00 -1.09
N ASP A 70 10.88 -18.83 -1.07
CA ASP A 70 11.12 -19.96 -2.00
C ASP A 70 11.13 -21.32 -1.30
N ASP A 71 10.92 -21.39 0.01
CA ASP A 71 10.72 -22.64 0.74
C ASP A 71 9.22 -22.95 0.96
N ILE A 72 8.40 -22.61 -0.02
CA ILE A 72 6.96 -22.88 0.01
C ILE A 72 6.63 -24.10 -0.85
N LYS A 73 5.85 -25.03 -0.28
CA LYS A 73 5.27 -26.18 -0.99
C LYS A 73 3.76 -26.16 -0.80
N PHE A 74 3.13 -25.14 -1.38
CA PHE A 74 1.70 -24.98 -1.28
C PHE A 74 1.01 -25.44 -2.56
N SER A 75 0.00 -26.28 -2.41
CA SER A 75 -0.87 -26.72 -3.50
C SER A 75 -2.32 -26.59 -3.07
N ASN A 76 -3.14 -25.91 -3.85
CA ASN A 76 -4.55 -25.72 -3.58
C ASN A 76 -5.49 -26.55 -4.47
N THR A 77 -5.02 -27.73 -4.91
CA THR A 77 -5.79 -28.63 -5.80
C THR A 77 -7.02 -29.24 -5.15
N ALA A 78 -7.10 -29.26 -3.83
CA ALA A 78 -8.14 -29.96 -3.08
C ALA A 78 -9.30 -29.08 -2.62
N ASN A 79 -9.47 -27.87 -3.15
CA ASN A 79 -10.56 -26.94 -2.79
C ASN A 79 -10.67 -26.63 -1.29
N GLU A 80 -9.56 -26.64 -0.57
CA GLU A 80 -9.57 -26.45 0.88
C GLU A 80 -9.04 -25.07 1.30
N PHE A 81 -7.86 -24.71 0.87
CA PHE A 81 -7.18 -23.50 1.29
C PHE A 81 -6.97 -22.53 0.14
N GLY A 82 -7.28 -21.26 0.39
CA GLY A 82 -6.80 -20.14 -0.43
C GLY A 82 -5.53 -19.55 0.16
N LEU A 83 -4.79 -18.82 -0.65
CA LEU A 83 -3.61 -18.04 -0.27
C LEU A 83 -3.98 -16.56 -0.22
N TYR A 84 -3.64 -15.90 0.87
CA TYR A 84 -4.03 -14.52 1.14
C TYR A 84 -2.84 -13.70 1.60
N VAL A 85 -2.89 -12.40 1.30
CA VAL A 85 -1.96 -11.41 1.82
C VAL A 85 -2.72 -10.31 2.55
N LYS A 86 -2.11 -9.77 3.59
CA LYS A 86 -2.52 -8.53 4.23
C LYS A 86 -1.29 -7.68 4.45
N LEU A 87 -1.38 -6.40 4.07
CA LEU A 87 -0.34 -5.42 4.34
C LEU A 87 -0.69 -4.62 5.59
N THR A 88 0.32 -4.00 6.18
CA THR A 88 0.17 -2.94 7.17
C THR A 88 0.95 -1.75 6.69
N ASP A 89 0.30 -0.60 6.67
CA ASP A 89 0.84 0.67 6.20
C ASP A 89 2.07 1.09 7.01
N GLY A 90 2.87 1.95 6.40
CA GLY A 90 4.04 2.53 7.04
C GLY A 90 3.70 3.58 8.09
N ALA A 91 4.73 4.08 8.76
CA ALA A 91 4.57 5.12 9.76
C ALA A 91 4.25 6.47 9.09
N THR A 92 3.35 7.22 9.72
CA THR A 92 3.09 8.63 9.37
C THR A 92 4.37 9.46 9.45
N PHE A 93 4.56 10.37 8.53
CA PHE A 93 5.67 11.32 8.54
C PHE A 93 5.20 12.71 8.07
N THR A 94 5.95 13.74 8.46
CA THR A 94 5.65 15.12 8.06
C THR A 94 6.28 15.40 6.69
N LEU A 95 5.48 15.93 5.77
CA LEU A 95 5.93 16.35 4.43
C LEU A 95 6.84 17.57 4.49
N THR A 96 7.75 17.66 3.54
CA THR A 96 8.59 18.84 3.35
C THR A 96 7.76 20.02 2.85
N GLY A 97 8.06 21.21 3.35
CA GLY A 97 7.46 22.48 2.90
C GLY A 97 6.14 22.80 3.58
N SER A 98 5.29 23.55 2.89
CA SER A 98 3.96 23.94 3.38
C SER A 98 2.90 23.77 2.31
N ILE A 99 1.66 23.59 2.75
CA ILE A 99 0.50 23.39 1.88
C ILE A 99 -0.55 24.44 2.18
N ASP A 100 -1.16 24.98 1.12
CA ASP A 100 -2.21 25.98 1.18
C ASP A 100 -3.38 25.53 0.30
N VAL A 101 -4.46 25.05 0.90
CA VAL A 101 -5.61 24.49 0.18
C VAL A 101 -6.84 25.38 0.31
N THR A 102 -7.63 25.41 -0.75
CA THR A 102 -8.93 26.09 -0.79
C THR A 102 -10.04 25.06 -0.63
N GLY A 103 -10.95 25.29 0.31
CA GLY A 103 -12.02 24.36 0.70
C GLY A 103 -13.03 24.00 -0.39
N THR A 104 -12.98 24.63 -1.55
CA THR A 104 -13.84 24.31 -2.70
C THR A 104 -13.10 23.53 -3.79
N ASN A 105 -11.81 23.24 -3.61
CA ASN A 105 -10.95 22.68 -4.65
C ASN A 105 -10.29 21.36 -4.19
N VAL A 106 -10.07 20.47 -5.12
CA VAL A 106 -9.34 19.22 -4.92
C VAL A 106 -7.82 19.40 -5.14
N ASN A 107 -7.37 20.57 -5.54
CA ASN A 107 -5.95 20.85 -5.75
C ASN A 107 -5.24 21.05 -4.41
N VAL A 108 -4.02 20.50 -4.35
CA VAL A 108 -3.09 20.63 -3.22
C VAL A 108 -1.85 21.35 -3.71
N PRO A 109 -1.84 22.68 -3.68
CA PRO A 109 -0.67 23.46 -4.02
C PRO A 109 0.31 23.48 -2.84
N GLY A 110 1.58 23.17 -3.13
CA GLY A 110 2.67 23.18 -2.16
C GLY A 110 3.67 24.30 -2.40
N THR A 111 4.32 24.73 -1.33
CA THR A 111 5.45 25.67 -1.37
C THR A 111 6.68 25.00 -0.80
N ASN A 112 7.74 24.89 -1.60
CA ASN A 112 8.97 24.16 -1.27
C ASN A 112 8.72 22.67 -0.87
N THR A 113 7.67 22.08 -1.41
CA THR A 113 7.32 20.67 -1.18
C THR A 113 8.09 19.74 -2.13
N LEU A 114 8.09 18.43 -1.84
CA LEU A 114 8.77 17.38 -2.61
C LEU A 114 7.80 16.26 -2.99
N PHE A 115 6.60 16.59 -3.47
CA PHE A 115 5.52 15.63 -3.69
C PHE A 115 5.91 14.46 -4.60
N THR A 116 6.74 14.70 -5.65
CA THR A 116 7.15 13.62 -6.55
C THR A 116 8.00 12.54 -5.88
N SER A 117 8.72 12.90 -4.81
CA SER A 117 9.58 11.98 -4.05
C SER A 117 8.95 11.49 -2.74
N GLU A 118 8.04 12.27 -2.15
CA GLU A 118 7.47 12.00 -0.83
C GLU A 118 6.07 11.38 -0.87
N LEU A 119 5.34 11.48 -2.01
CA LEU A 119 3.98 10.95 -2.14
C LEU A 119 3.88 9.87 -3.21
N SER A 120 2.92 8.99 -3.01
CA SER A 120 2.42 8.05 -4.00
C SER A 120 0.90 8.24 -4.18
N ILE A 121 0.37 7.87 -5.35
CA ILE A 121 -1.08 7.82 -5.55
C ILE A 121 -1.66 6.80 -4.58
N GLY A 122 -2.72 7.19 -3.87
CA GLY A 122 -3.35 6.39 -2.83
C GLY A 122 -2.91 6.72 -1.40
N ASP A 123 -1.81 7.48 -1.23
CA ASP A 123 -1.40 7.97 0.11
C ASP A 123 -2.45 8.93 0.66
N GLU A 124 -2.57 8.98 1.98
CA GLU A 124 -3.40 9.94 2.66
C GLU A 124 -2.56 11.12 3.14
N VAL A 125 -2.98 12.33 2.79
CA VAL A 125 -2.41 13.57 3.34
C VAL A 125 -3.31 14.13 4.43
N VAL A 126 -2.71 14.57 5.51
CA VAL A 126 -3.39 15.24 6.64
C VAL A 126 -2.95 16.69 6.65
N ILE A 127 -3.87 17.60 6.33
CA ILE A 127 -3.64 19.02 6.26
C ILE A 127 -4.54 19.69 7.29
N SER A 128 -3.94 20.33 8.29
CA SER A 128 -4.65 20.96 9.41
C SER A 128 -5.73 20.06 10.06
N GLY A 129 -5.44 18.76 10.15
CA GLY A 129 -6.33 17.75 10.76
C GLY A 129 -7.39 17.18 9.84
N GLU A 130 -7.49 17.60 8.58
CA GLU A 130 -8.36 16.97 7.59
C GLU A 130 -7.57 16.00 6.71
N THR A 131 -8.06 14.77 6.56
CA THR A 131 -7.43 13.70 5.77
C THR A 131 -8.09 13.58 4.40
N ARG A 132 -7.26 13.48 3.34
CA ARG A 132 -7.68 13.21 1.97
C ARG A 132 -6.68 12.28 1.28
N THR A 133 -7.18 11.50 0.32
CA THR A 133 -6.35 10.56 -0.46
C THR A 133 -5.82 11.23 -1.71
N ILE A 134 -4.53 11.08 -2.01
CA ILE A 134 -3.88 11.56 -3.22
C ILE A 134 -4.39 10.80 -4.44
N THR A 135 -4.82 11.52 -5.47
CA THR A 135 -5.29 10.96 -6.75
C THR A 135 -4.33 11.19 -7.91
N THR A 136 -3.64 12.34 -7.92
CA THR A 136 -2.59 12.63 -8.92
C THR A 136 -1.45 13.44 -8.29
N ILE A 137 -0.27 13.30 -8.87
CA ILE A 137 0.92 14.09 -8.53
C ILE A 137 1.49 14.59 -9.87
N THR A 138 1.46 15.91 -10.08
CA THR A 138 1.90 16.52 -11.34
C THR A 138 3.27 17.16 -11.25
N SER A 139 3.69 17.60 -10.07
CA SER A 139 5.02 18.16 -9.79
C SER A 139 5.32 18.10 -8.29
N ASP A 140 6.49 18.55 -7.88
CA ASP A 140 6.87 18.67 -6.46
C ASP A 140 5.95 19.63 -5.68
N THR A 141 5.24 20.49 -6.35
CA THR A 141 4.38 21.52 -5.72
C THR A 141 2.92 21.42 -6.14
N ALA A 142 2.52 20.36 -6.84
CA ALA A 142 1.14 20.22 -7.30
C ALA A 142 0.68 18.76 -7.27
N ALA A 143 -0.39 18.52 -6.52
CA ALA A 143 -1.09 17.25 -6.42
C ALA A 143 -2.60 17.48 -6.39
N THR A 144 -3.40 16.42 -6.51
CA THR A 144 -4.85 16.45 -6.30
C THR A 144 -5.29 15.36 -5.36
N VAL A 145 -6.44 15.56 -4.73
CA VAL A 145 -7.05 14.63 -3.78
C VAL A 145 -8.46 14.22 -4.19
N THR A 146 -8.99 13.19 -3.52
CA THR A 146 -10.32 12.59 -3.81
C THR A 146 -11.49 13.54 -3.62
N ALA A 147 -11.39 14.50 -2.71
CA ALA A 147 -12.45 15.48 -2.40
C ALA A 147 -11.85 16.79 -1.88
N ALA A 148 -12.56 17.88 -2.06
CA ALA A 148 -12.17 19.18 -1.48
C ALA A 148 -12.09 19.10 0.05
N PHE A 149 -11.28 19.99 0.64
CA PHE A 149 -11.24 20.19 2.09
C PHE A 149 -12.48 20.95 2.56
N GLY A 150 -12.81 20.85 3.85
CA GLY A 150 -14.03 21.48 4.41
C GLY A 150 -13.97 22.99 4.50
N SER A 151 -12.77 23.57 4.47
CA SER A 151 -12.53 25.01 4.54
C SER A 151 -11.20 25.37 3.87
N ASP A 152 -10.95 26.67 3.72
CA ASP A 152 -9.63 27.16 3.34
C ASP A 152 -8.64 26.90 4.49
N LEU A 153 -7.58 26.14 4.20
CA LEU A 153 -6.55 25.77 5.16
C LEU A 153 -5.24 26.39 4.69
N ALA A 154 -4.97 27.61 5.18
CA ALA A 154 -3.83 28.39 4.73
C ALA A 154 -2.55 28.01 5.47
N ASN A 155 -1.47 27.84 4.71
CA ASN A 155 -0.09 27.72 5.17
C ASN A 155 0.12 26.67 6.27
N ASP A 156 -0.38 25.46 6.06
CA ASP A 156 0.00 24.32 6.91
C ASP A 156 1.49 24.01 6.68
N THR A 157 2.30 24.24 7.70
CA THR A 157 3.75 24.01 7.67
C THR A 157 4.16 22.66 8.25
N THR A 158 3.19 21.86 8.67
CA THR A 158 3.39 20.51 9.22
C THR A 158 2.37 19.51 8.64
N PRO A 159 2.17 19.52 7.30
CA PRO A 159 1.27 18.56 6.70
C PRO A 159 1.86 17.15 6.83
N ASP A 160 1.04 16.19 7.22
CA ASP A 160 1.48 14.81 7.38
C ASP A 160 1.04 13.93 6.22
N CYS A 161 1.79 12.85 5.99
CA CYS A 161 1.46 11.77 5.08
C CYS A 161 1.31 10.45 5.83
N ASN A 162 0.21 9.75 5.58
CA ASN A 162 0.03 8.35 5.93
C ASN A 162 0.28 7.53 4.66
N PRO A 163 1.48 6.94 4.49
CA PRO A 163 1.82 6.23 3.26
C PRO A 163 1.06 4.91 3.18
N THR A 164 0.32 4.72 2.11
CA THR A 164 -0.39 3.46 1.82
C THR A 164 0.60 2.38 1.41
N ALA A 165 0.54 1.21 2.01
CA ALA A 165 1.38 0.08 1.63
C ALA A 165 1.10 -0.34 0.17
N LEU A 166 2.16 -0.49 -0.62
CA LEU A 166 2.10 -0.87 -2.03
C LEU A 166 3.09 -2.01 -2.27
N VAL A 167 2.59 -3.20 -2.62
CA VAL A 167 3.41 -4.39 -2.83
C VAL A 167 3.04 -5.10 -4.13
N ASP A 168 4.04 -5.31 -4.98
CA ASP A 168 3.92 -6.20 -6.12
C ASP A 168 4.20 -7.63 -5.69
N VAL A 169 3.29 -8.55 -6.01
CA VAL A 169 3.40 -9.97 -5.69
C VAL A 169 3.52 -10.78 -6.97
N ILE A 170 4.54 -11.63 -7.04
CA ILE A 170 4.74 -12.59 -8.12
C ILE A 170 4.76 -14.00 -7.54
N ILE A 171 3.92 -14.89 -8.09
CA ILE A 171 3.79 -16.29 -7.66
C ILE A 171 4.24 -17.22 -8.80
N ASN A 172 5.13 -18.14 -8.50
CA ASN A 172 5.65 -19.15 -9.43
C ASN A 172 5.46 -20.56 -8.89
#